data_7cd5e5b8c53b5432c07481cab8349a04
#
_entry.id   7cd5e5b8c53b5432c07481cab8349a04
#
_cell.length_a   1.000
_cell.length_b   1.000
_cell.length_c   1.000
_cell.angle_alpha   90.00
_cell.angle_beta   90.00
_cell.angle_gamma   90.00
#
_symmetry.space_group_name_H-M   'P 1'
#
loop_
_entity.id
_entity.type
_entity.pdbx_description
1 polymer ?
#
loop_
_entity_poly.entity_id
_entity_poly.type
_entity_poly.pdbx_seq_one_letter_code
_entity_poly.pdbx_strand_id
1 'polypeptide(L)'
;MQGPFSLEMNRALIRQFHIRYLVTKESGRTGGFLEKIKAAEAEGITACVIGNPEKQNSGDTFTQVCRKISKITGKTIKNQIFLIGTGMGNEQTLTMEAAEKIREADYIFGAKRLLRTTKNEQAVRYPYYLAADIVPELDRLSGCGVKVVILFSGDTGFYSGCGKLYETLKGRSDS
;
A
#
# COMPACT_ATOMS: atom_id res chain seq x y z
N MET A 1 22.01 -16.69 -21.57
CA MET A 1 21.33 -17.23 -20.37
C MET A 1 20.71 -16.08 -19.60
N GLN A 2 19.49 -16.25 -19.11
CA GLN A 2 18.78 -15.21 -18.36
C GLN A 2 18.60 -15.70 -16.90
N GLY A 3 19.05 -14.89 -15.91
CA GLY A 3 18.91 -15.21 -14.48
C GLY A 3 17.50 -14.93 -13.92
N PRO A 4 17.28 -15.16 -12.62
CA PRO A 4 18.30 -15.45 -11.59
C PRO A 4 18.81 -16.90 -11.63
N PHE A 5 20.10 -17.12 -11.32
CA PHE A 5 20.71 -18.45 -11.26
C PHE A 5 20.71 -19.02 -9.85
N SER A 6 20.58 -20.35 -9.72
CA SER A 6 20.71 -21.04 -8.45
C SER A 6 22.14 -20.94 -7.87
N LEU A 7 22.29 -21.32 -6.60
CA LEU A 7 23.60 -21.39 -5.95
C LEU A 7 24.59 -22.28 -6.72
N GLU A 8 24.13 -23.48 -7.09
CA GLU A 8 24.94 -24.46 -7.80
C GLU A 8 25.39 -23.97 -9.18
N MET A 9 24.51 -23.32 -9.90
CA MET A 9 24.82 -22.73 -11.21
C MET A 9 25.85 -21.60 -11.08
N ASN A 10 25.70 -20.72 -10.09
CA ASN A 10 26.69 -19.67 -9.83
C ASN A 10 28.05 -20.26 -9.46
N ARG A 11 28.10 -21.30 -8.62
CA ARG A 11 29.33 -22.01 -8.28
C ARG A 11 29.99 -22.65 -9.50
N ALA A 12 29.19 -23.33 -10.33
CA ALA A 12 29.69 -23.94 -11.56
C ALA A 12 30.33 -22.92 -12.50
N LEU A 13 29.70 -21.76 -12.68
CA LEU A 13 30.25 -20.69 -13.48
C LEU A 13 31.55 -20.11 -12.90
N ILE A 14 31.61 -19.89 -11.58
CA ILE A 14 32.82 -19.43 -10.90
C ILE A 14 34.00 -20.38 -11.17
N ARG A 15 33.79 -21.70 -11.02
CA ARG A 15 34.81 -22.72 -11.27
C ARG A 15 35.21 -22.83 -12.72
N GLN A 16 34.23 -22.90 -13.62
CA GLN A 16 34.43 -23.08 -15.06
C GLN A 16 35.26 -21.95 -15.67
N PHE A 17 34.97 -20.71 -15.26
CA PHE A 17 35.63 -19.52 -15.80
C PHE A 17 36.78 -18.98 -14.93
N HIS A 18 37.17 -19.71 -13.88
CA HIS A 18 38.23 -19.32 -12.95
C HIS A 18 38.09 -17.91 -12.41
N ILE A 19 36.83 -17.55 -12.04
CA ILE A 19 36.48 -16.19 -11.59
C ILE A 19 37.15 -15.94 -10.23
N ARG A 20 37.85 -14.80 -10.10
CA ARG A 20 38.48 -14.37 -8.85
C ARG A 20 37.70 -13.23 -8.17
N TYR A 21 36.97 -12.46 -8.94
CA TYR A 21 36.20 -11.32 -8.46
C TYR A 21 34.78 -11.38 -9.02
N LEU A 22 33.79 -11.34 -8.15
CA LEU A 22 32.39 -11.25 -8.51
C LEU A 22 31.91 -9.83 -8.24
N VAL A 23 31.52 -9.09 -9.27
CA VAL A 23 30.92 -7.77 -9.11
C VAL A 23 29.39 -7.90 -9.25
N THR A 24 28.64 -7.48 -8.23
CA THR A 24 27.20 -7.53 -8.25
C THR A 24 26.60 -6.29 -7.57
N LYS A 25 25.43 -5.87 -8.02
CA LYS A 25 24.67 -4.83 -7.32
C LYS A 25 23.82 -5.45 -6.22
N GLU A 26 23.58 -4.70 -5.15
CA GLU A 26 22.63 -5.09 -4.12
C GLU A 26 21.21 -5.06 -4.73
N SER A 27 20.71 -6.22 -5.17
CA SER A 27 19.36 -6.42 -5.68
C SER A 27 18.56 -7.24 -4.68
N GLY A 28 17.24 -7.01 -4.61
CA GLY A 28 16.35 -7.76 -3.71
C GLY A 28 16.33 -9.28 -3.99
N ARG A 29 15.49 -10.01 -3.27
CA ARG A 29 15.35 -11.48 -3.38
C ARG A 29 15.14 -11.99 -4.81
N THR A 30 14.37 -11.25 -5.61
CA THR A 30 14.09 -11.60 -7.02
C THR A 30 15.29 -11.49 -7.95
N GLY A 31 16.35 -10.79 -7.55
CA GLY A 31 17.56 -10.59 -8.36
C GLY A 31 18.65 -11.65 -8.19
N GLY A 32 18.43 -12.67 -7.36
CA GLY A 32 19.43 -13.74 -7.09
C GLY A 32 20.70 -13.21 -6.42
N PHE A 33 20.62 -12.13 -5.65
CA PHE A 33 21.76 -11.54 -4.96
C PHE A 33 22.35 -12.47 -3.91
N LEU A 34 21.50 -13.07 -3.07
CA LEU A 34 21.93 -13.96 -1.99
C LEU A 34 22.63 -15.21 -2.52
N GLU A 35 22.13 -15.80 -3.61
CA GLU A 35 22.71 -16.98 -4.25
C GLU A 35 24.12 -16.68 -4.82
N LYS A 36 24.32 -15.47 -5.35
CA LYS A 36 25.63 -15.03 -5.83
C LYS A 36 26.64 -14.84 -4.71
N ILE A 37 26.23 -14.21 -3.60
CA ILE A 37 27.12 -14.00 -2.45
C ILE A 37 27.50 -15.34 -1.82
N LYS A 38 26.53 -16.23 -1.57
CA LYS A 38 26.78 -17.57 -1.05
C LYS A 38 27.70 -18.39 -1.96
N ALA A 39 27.56 -18.24 -3.29
CA ALA A 39 28.43 -18.93 -4.23
C ALA A 39 29.87 -18.38 -4.15
N ALA A 40 30.05 -17.09 -4.04
CA ALA A 40 31.35 -16.45 -3.90
C ALA A 40 32.06 -16.89 -2.59
N GLU A 41 31.32 -16.94 -1.48
CA GLU A 41 31.83 -17.44 -0.19
C GLU A 41 32.23 -18.91 -0.27
N ALA A 42 31.37 -19.75 -0.86
CA ALA A 42 31.63 -21.20 -0.98
C ALA A 42 32.84 -21.50 -1.87
N GLU A 43 33.14 -20.67 -2.86
CA GLU A 43 34.28 -20.82 -3.76
C GLU A 43 35.50 -19.98 -3.34
N GLY A 44 35.43 -19.25 -2.21
CA GLY A 44 36.56 -18.49 -1.66
C GLY A 44 37.00 -17.31 -2.53
N ILE A 45 36.09 -16.72 -3.32
CA ILE A 45 36.40 -15.58 -4.19
C ILE A 45 35.94 -14.27 -3.57
N THR A 46 36.51 -13.16 -4.01
CA THR A 46 36.13 -11.82 -3.55
C THR A 46 34.83 -11.35 -4.21
N ALA A 47 33.81 -11.01 -3.42
CA ALA A 47 32.60 -10.39 -3.93
C ALA A 47 32.65 -8.86 -3.70
N CYS A 48 32.57 -8.09 -4.78
CA CYS A 48 32.43 -6.65 -4.76
C CYS A 48 30.95 -6.27 -4.93
N VAL A 49 30.36 -5.77 -3.88
CA VAL A 49 28.94 -5.39 -3.89
C VAL A 49 28.82 -3.89 -4.14
N ILE A 50 28.14 -3.52 -5.22
CA ILE A 50 27.74 -2.15 -5.47
C ILE A 50 26.45 -1.91 -4.69
N GLY A 51 26.55 -1.13 -3.61
CA GLY A 51 25.38 -0.73 -2.80
C GLY A 51 24.42 0.11 -3.62
N ASN A 52 23.14 0.04 -3.24
CA ASN A 52 22.14 0.92 -3.85
C ASN A 52 22.29 2.33 -3.22
N PRO A 53 22.75 3.36 -3.98
CA PRO A 53 22.87 4.72 -3.45
C PRO A 53 21.52 5.32 -3.04
N GLU A 54 20.42 4.76 -3.54
CA GLU A 54 19.06 5.22 -3.19
C GLU A 54 18.56 4.70 -1.83
N LYS A 55 19.25 3.75 -1.19
CA LYS A 55 18.87 3.31 0.17
C LYS A 55 18.98 4.42 1.23
N GLN A 56 19.70 5.49 0.95
CA GLN A 56 19.77 6.66 1.84
C GLN A 56 18.67 7.69 1.60
N ASN A 57 18.01 7.64 0.46
CA ASN A 57 16.82 8.43 0.20
C ASN A 57 15.61 7.52 0.36
N SER A 58 14.86 7.69 1.44
CA SER A 58 13.52 7.15 1.53
C SER A 58 12.77 7.61 0.30
N GLY A 59 12.42 6.69 -0.60
CA GLY A 59 11.62 7.02 -1.79
C GLY A 59 10.36 7.77 -1.37
N ASP A 60 9.82 8.57 -2.29
CA ASP A 60 8.56 9.26 -2.01
C ASP A 60 7.46 8.26 -1.65
N THR A 61 6.70 8.59 -0.65
CA THR A 61 5.47 7.86 -0.34
C THR A 61 4.47 8.05 -1.48
N PHE A 62 3.52 7.13 -1.62
CA PHE A 62 2.44 7.25 -2.61
C PHE A 62 1.80 8.65 -2.60
N THR A 63 1.51 9.17 -1.42
CA THR A 63 0.93 10.50 -1.23
C THR A 63 1.85 11.63 -1.74
N GLN A 64 3.16 11.51 -1.51
CA GLN A 64 4.13 12.50 -2.01
C GLN A 64 4.22 12.47 -3.54
N VAL A 65 4.20 11.27 -4.14
CA VAL A 65 4.17 11.10 -5.60
C VAL A 65 2.90 11.74 -6.18
N CYS A 66 1.72 11.46 -5.63
CA CYS A 66 0.46 12.06 -6.08
C CYS A 66 0.51 13.59 -6.04
N ARG A 67 1.01 14.15 -4.94
CA ARG A 67 1.17 15.61 -4.81
C ARG A 67 2.15 16.20 -5.83
N LYS A 68 3.25 15.53 -6.11
CA LYS A 68 4.21 15.95 -7.15
C LYS A 68 3.56 15.93 -8.54
N ILE A 69 2.81 14.86 -8.85
CA ILE A 69 2.08 14.75 -10.12
C ILE A 69 1.05 15.87 -10.24
N SER A 70 0.25 16.12 -9.22
CA SER A 70 -0.73 17.21 -9.22
C SER A 70 -0.08 18.57 -9.45
N LYS A 71 1.07 18.84 -8.83
CA LYS A 71 1.82 20.08 -9.07
C LYS A 71 2.34 20.21 -10.50
N ILE A 72 2.82 19.12 -11.10
CA ILE A 72 3.37 19.12 -12.46
C ILE A 72 2.25 19.27 -13.49
N THR A 73 1.14 18.58 -13.29
CA THR A 73 0.05 18.54 -14.27
C THR A 73 -0.99 19.63 -14.09
N GLY A 74 -1.00 20.32 -12.95
CA GLY A 74 -2.06 21.26 -12.58
C GLY A 74 -3.42 20.59 -12.36
N LYS A 75 -3.49 19.25 -12.36
CA LYS A 75 -4.73 18.48 -12.19
C LYS A 75 -4.80 17.91 -10.77
N THR A 76 -5.86 18.22 -10.05
CA THR A 76 -6.17 17.57 -8.77
C THR A 76 -7.09 16.39 -9.02
N ILE A 77 -6.67 15.18 -8.63
CA ILE A 77 -7.51 14.00 -8.70
C ILE A 77 -8.30 13.92 -7.40
N LYS A 78 -9.63 14.01 -7.49
CA LYS A 78 -10.49 13.95 -6.30
C LYS A 78 -10.57 12.53 -5.76
N ASN A 79 -10.50 12.38 -4.46
CA ASN A 79 -10.79 11.11 -3.78
C ASN A 79 -12.28 10.83 -3.82
N GLN A 80 -12.65 9.55 -3.83
CA GLN A 80 -14.03 9.11 -3.67
C GLN A 80 -14.21 8.60 -2.24
N ILE A 81 -15.11 9.21 -1.49
CA ILE A 81 -15.38 8.84 -0.09
C ILE A 81 -16.79 8.28 -0.01
N PHE A 82 -16.91 7.03 0.45
CA PHE A 82 -18.17 6.33 0.64
C PHE A 82 -18.43 6.14 2.13
N LEU A 83 -19.58 6.63 2.60
CA LEU A 83 -20.05 6.44 3.96
C LEU A 83 -21.05 5.28 3.95
N ILE A 84 -20.69 4.15 4.57
CA ILE A 84 -21.46 2.91 4.48
C ILE A 84 -21.96 2.49 5.85
N GLY A 85 -23.28 2.36 5.98
CA GLY A 85 -23.93 1.71 7.11
C GLY A 85 -23.91 0.20 6.93
N THR A 86 -23.37 -0.51 7.92
CA THR A 86 -23.24 -1.97 7.86
C THR A 86 -24.41 -2.71 8.53
N GLY A 87 -25.48 -1.99 8.89
CA GLY A 87 -26.59 -2.58 9.62
C GLY A 87 -26.12 -3.24 10.93
N MET A 88 -26.49 -4.50 11.14
CA MET A 88 -26.07 -5.30 12.31
C MET A 88 -24.59 -5.71 12.26
N GLY A 89 -23.84 -5.32 11.23
CA GLY A 89 -22.41 -5.69 11.07
C GLY A 89 -22.21 -7.10 10.52
N ASN A 90 -23.24 -7.65 9.85
CA ASN A 90 -23.16 -8.92 9.16
C ASN A 90 -23.06 -8.67 7.63
N GLU A 91 -22.23 -9.42 6.95
CA GLU A 91 -22.05 -9.33 5.49
C GLU A 91 -23.35 -9.54 4.71
N GLN A 92 -24.25 -10.38 5.25
CA GLN A 92 -25.56 -10.66 4.65
C GLN A 92 -26.53 -9.47 4.69
N THR A 93 -26.24 -8.46 5.52
CA THR A 93 -27.05 -7.24 5.63
C THR A 93 -26.53 -6.07 4.79
N LEU A 94 -25.38 -6.27 4.13
CA LEU A 94 -24.83 -5.28 3.19
C LEU A 94 -25.60 -5.30 1.87
N THR A 95 -25.88 -4.13 1.31
CA THR A 95 -26.36 -4.05 -0.06
C THR A 95 -25.26 -4.50 -1.03
N MET A 96 -25.62 -4.97 -2.20
CA MET A 96 -24.66 -5.34 -3.25
C MET A 96 -23.72 -4.18 -3.60
N GLU A 97 -24.26 -2.97 -3.68
CA GLU A 97 -23.49 -1.75 -3.94
C GLU A 97 -22.47 -1.50 -2.84
N ALA A 98 -22.86 -1.58 -1.56
CA ALA A 98 -21.97 -1.40 -0.42
C ALA A 98 -20.83 -2.44 -0.43
N ALA A 99 -21.15 -3.70 -0.70
CA ALA A 99 -20.17 -4.77 -0.80
C ALA A 99 -19.16 -4.53 -1.95
N GLU A 100 -19.61 -4.00 -3.08
CA GLU A 100 -18.76 -3.64 -4.20
C GLU A 100 -17.82 -2.49 -3.86
N LYS A 101 -18.33 -1.41 -3.25
CA LYS A 101 -17.50 -0.28 -2.80
C LYS A 101 -16.44 -0.70 -1.78
N ILE A 102 -16.79 -1.59 -0.84
CA ILE A 102 -15.83 -2.15 0.11
C ILE A 102 -14.74 -2.96 -0.60
N ARG A 103 -15.10 -3.77 -1.60
CA ARG A 103 -14.15 -4.59 -2.36
C ARG A 103 -13.17 -3.75 -3.20
N GLU A 104 -13.64 -2.61 -3.72
CA GLU A 104 -12.84 -1.71 -4.55
C GLU A 104 -12.07 -0.65 -3.75
N ALA A 105 -12.26 -0.58 -2.45
CA ALA A 105 -11.64 0.45 -1.61
C ALA A 105 -10.13 0.26 -1.49
N ASP A 106 -9.39 1.36 -1.57
CA ASP A 106 -7.96 1.43 -1.25
C ASP A 106 -7.76 1.58 0.27
N TYR A 107 -8.67 2.28 0.93
CA TYR A 107 -8.64 2.56 2.37
C TYR A 107 -10.00 2.30 3.00
N ILE A 108 -10.00 1.63 4.16
CA ILE A 108 -11.21 1.35 4.92
C ILE A 108 -11.04 1.82 6.36
N PHE A 109 -11.93 2.72 6.78
CA PHE A 109 -12.03 3.21 8.16
C PHE A 109 -13.24 2.60 8.86
N GLY A 110 -13.14 2.33 10.15
CA GLY A 110 -14.26 1.84 10.92
C GLY A 110 -13.84 1.23 12.25
N ALA A 111 -14.80 0.97 13.12
CA ALA A 111 -14.54 0.25 14.36
C ALA A 111 -13.94 -1.14 14.08
N LYS A 112 -13.04 -1.62 14.94
CA LYS A 112 -12.32 -2.90 14.77
C LYS A 112 -13.25 -4.08 14.44
N ARG A 113 -14.46 -4.11 15.05
CA ARG A 113 -15.46 -5.16 14.78
C ARG A 113 -15.97 -5.13 13.34
N LEU A 114 -16.16 -3.93 12.75
CA LEU A 114 -16.65 -3.76 11.38
C LEU A 114 -15.56 -4.09 10.36
N LEU A 115 -14.32 -3.72 10.64
CA LEU A 115 -13.19 -4.05 9.78
C LEU A 115 -12.97 -5.57 9.64
N ARG A 116 -13.31 -6.34 10.68
CA ARG A 116 -13.19 -7.82 10.63
C ARG A 116 -14.20 -8.48 9.70
N THR A 117 -15.33 -7.83 9.43
CA THR A 117 -16.38 -8.35 8.54
C THR A 117 -16.14 -8.04 7.07
N THR A 118 -15.13 -7.22 6.75
CA THR A 118 -14.81 -6.88 5.36
C THR A 118 -13.83 -7.88 4.75
N LYS A 119 -14.08 -8.31 3.51
CA LYS A 119 -13.24 -9.29 2.79
C LYS A 119 -12.14 -8.68 1.91
N ASN A 120 -12.00 -7.36 1.89
CA ASN A 120 -10.94 -6.71 1.11
C ASN A 120 -9.62 -6.74 1.88
N GLU A 121 -8.76 -7.71 1.59
CA GLU A 121 -7.45 -7.87 2.23
C GLU A 121 -6.40 -6.90 1.69
N GLN A 122 -6.63 -6.31 0.52
CA GLN A 122 -5.69 -5.39 -0.13
C GLN A 122 -5.82 -3.96 0.40
N ALA A 123 -6.98 -3.59 0.95
CA ALA A 123 -7.20 -2.26 1.49
C ALA A 123 -6.40 -2.01 2.77
N VAL A 124 -5.86 -0.80 2.88
CA VAL A 124 -5.28 -0.31 4.14
C VAL A 124 -6.41 -0.03 5.13
N ARG A 125 -6.35 -0.63 6.32
CA ARG A 125 -7.43 -0.59 7.31
C ARG A 125 -7.04 0.26 8.51
N TYR A 126 -7.88 1.25 8.83
CA TYR A 126 -7.72 2.11 10.00
C TYR A 126 -8.84 1.88 11.01
N PRO A 127 -8.54 1.52 12.25
CA PRO A 127 -9.54 1.28 13.30
C PRO A 127 -10.08 2.59 13.88
N TYR A 128 -10.37 3.56 13.03
CA TYR A 128 -10.85 4.88 13.38
C TYR A 128 -12.33 5.03 13.03
N TYR A 129 -13.10 5.58 13.95
CA TYR A 129 -14.53 5.80 13.80
C TYR A 129 -15.00 7.21 14.21
N LEU A 130 -14.10 8.01 14.80
CA LEU A 130 -14.35 9.40 15.14
C LEU A 130 -13.87 10.33 14.02
N ALA A 131 -14.61 11.38 13.75
CA ALA A 131 -14.22 12.38 12.75
C ALA A 131 -12.84 12.98 13.04
N ALA A 132 -12.50 13.18 14.32
CA ALA A 132 -11.20 13.73 14.74
C ALA A 132 -10.01 12.86 14.32
N ASP A 133 -10.18 11.54 14.22
CA ASP A 133 -9.12 10.62 13.80
C ASP A 133 -9.13 10.41 12.28
N ILE A 134 -10.31 10.41 11.66
CA ILE A 134 -10.48 10.12 10.23
C ILE A 134 -10.03 11.31 9.38
N VAL A 135 -10.43 12.53 9.76
CA VAL A 135 -10.19 13.73 8.94
C VAL A 135 -8.71 14.00 8.67
N PRO A 136 -7.78 13.89 9.65
CA PRO A 136 -6.36 14.08 9.38
C PRO A 136 -5.78 13.07 8.38
N GLU A 137 -6.28 11.82 8.40
CA GLU A 137 -5.85 10.80 7.43
C GLU A 137 -6.40 11.09 6.03
N LEU A 138 -7.66 11.56 5.92
CA LEU A 138 -8.22 11.99 4.63
C LEU A 138 -7.43 13.18 4.04
N ASP A 139 -6.99 14.11 4.90
CA ASP A 139 -6.15 15.23 4.45
C ASP A 139 -4.79 14.76 3.92
N ARG A 140 -4.21 13.74 4.52
CA ARG A 140 -2.97 13.13 4.00
C ARG A 140 -3.16 12.48 2.64
N LEU A 141 -4.34 11.94 2.37
CA LEU A 141 -4.69 11.28 1.11
C LEU A 141 -5.23 12.25 0.06
N SER A 142 -5.38 13.53 0.38
CA SER A 142 -5.94 14.52 -0.54
C SER A 142 -5.16 14.59 -1.85
N GLY A 143 -5.88 14.60 -2.97
CA GLY A 143 -5.30 14.68 -4.32
C GLY A 143 -4.71 13.37 -4.85
N CYS A 144 -4.93 12.24 -4.19
CA CYS A 144 -4.40 10.94 -4.59
C CYS A 144 -5.33 10.12 -5.49
N GLY A 145 -6.62 10.52 -5.63
CA GLY A 145 -7.60 9.80 -6.45
C GLY A 145 -7.99 8.44 -5.89
N VAL A 146 -7.87 8.27 -4.58
CA VAL A 146 -8.14 6.99 -3.89
C VAL A 146 -9.61 6.82 -3.56
N LYS A 147 -10.04 5.55 -3.47
CA LYS A 147 -11.36 5.16 -2.99
C LYS A 147 -11.29 4.86 -1.50
N VAL A 148 -12.02 5.63 -0.72
CA VAL A 148 -12.06 5.52 0.73
C VAL A 148 -13.46 5.07 1.16
N VAL A 149 -13.53 4.04 1.98
CA VAL A 149 -14.77 3.58 2.62
C VAL A 149 -14.70 3.84 4.12
N ILE A 150 -15.77 4.42 4.66
CA ILE A 150 -15.91 4.65 6.09
C ILE A 150 -17.14 3.88 6.58
N LEU A 151 -16.91 2.91 7.45
CA LEU A 151 -17.94 2.00 7.95
C LEU A 151 -18.56 2.50 9.24
N PHE A 152 -19.87 2.53 9.28
CA PHE A 152 -20.67 2.85 10.45
C PHE A 152 -21.53 1.65 10.86
N SER A 153 -21.79 1.49 12.15
CA SER A 153 -22.78 0.52 12.63
C SER A 153 -24.17 1.09 12.49
N GLY A 154 -25.11 0.22 12.13
CA GLY A 154 -26.51 0.61 11.93
C GLY A 154 -26.73 1.30 10.58
N ASP A 155 -27.85 2.01 10.49
CA ASP A 155 -28.21 2.83 9.32
C ASP A 155 -27.52 4.19 9.42
N THR A 156 -26.91 4.64 8.32
CA THR A 156 -26.24 5.96 8.25
C THR A 156 -27.21 7.13 8.40
N GLY A 157 -28.48 6.93 8.09
CA GLY A 157 -29.56 7.92 8.22
C GLY A 157 -30.13 8.06 9.63
N PHE A 158 -29.81 7.12 10.56
CA PHE A 158 -30.46 7.10 11.87
C PHE A 158 -29.43 6.97 13.01
N TYR A 159 -29.32 8.02 13.85
CA TYR A 159 -28.45 8.08 15.03
C TYR A 159 -26.99 7.59 14.83
N SER A 160 -26.44 7.76 13.64
CA SER A 160 -25.07 7.36 13.37
C SER A 160 -24.11 8.54 13.47
N GLY A 161 -22.86 8.27 13.82
CA GLY A 161 -21.77 9.27 13.72
C GLY A 161 -21.53 9.76 12.29
N CYS A 162 -22.19 9.15 11.31
CA CYS A 162 -22.12 9.47 9.90
C CYS A 162 -22.53 10.90 9.60
N GLY A 163 -23.66 11.39 10.16
CA GLY A 163 -24.16 12.74 9.92
C GLY A 163 -23.14 13.81 10.29
N LYS A 164 -22.51 13.68 11.47
CA LYS A 164 -21.49 14.62 11.93
C LYS A 164 -20.26 14.63 11.03
N LEU A 165 -19.79 13.45 10.60
CA LEU A 165 -18.67 13.35 9.67
C LEU A 165 -19.05 13.91 8.30
N TYR A 166 -20.24 13.60 7.79
CA TYR A 166 -20.76 14.11 6.51
C TYR A 166 -20.74 15.64 6.46
N GLU A 167 -21.28 16.32 7.48
CA GLU A 167 -21.27 17.79 7.55
C GLU A 167 -19.84 18.34 7.60
N THR A 168 -18.93 17.66 8.30
CA THR A 168 -17.51 18.05 8.34
C THR A 168 -16.85 17.93 6.96
N LEU A 169 -17.19 16.90 6.20
CA LEU A 169 -16.62 16.66 4.88
C LEU A 169 -17.25 17.54 3.81
N LYS A 170 -18.57 17.81 3.90
CA LYS A 170 -19.30 18.67 2.96
C LYS A 170 -18.73 20.09 2.92
N GLY A 171 -18.40 20.66 4.08
CA GLY A 171 -17.78 21.98 4.15
C GLY A 171 -16.36 22.07 3.58
N ARG A 172 -15.76 20.94 3.18
CA ARG A 172 -14.40 20.85 2.62
C ARG A 172 -14.37 20.58 1.12
N SER A 173 -15.48 20.17 0.54
CA SER A 173 -15.55 19.84 -0.89
C SER A 173 -15.52 21.06 -1.81
N ASP A 174 -15.60 22.26 -1.25
CA ASP A 174 -15.58 23.53 -1.97
C ASP A 174 -14.21 24.22 -1.98
N SER A 175 -13.14 23.50 -1.60
CA SER A 175 -11.77 24.01 -1.55
C SER A 175 -10.88 23.35 -2.58
#